data_0a5bc1d1c62c7f77b07eb52e6fc337a1
#
_entry.id   0a5bc1d1c62c7f77b07eb52e6fc337a1
#
_cell.length_a   1.000
_cell.length_b   1.000
_cell.length_c   1.000
_cell.angle_alpha   90.00
_cell.angle_beta   90.00
_cell.angle_gamma   90.00
#
_symmetry.space_group_name_H-M   'P 1'
#
loop_
_entity.id
_entity.type
_entity.pdbx_description
1 polymer ?
#
loop_
_entity_poly.entity_id
_entity_poly.type
_entity_poly.pdbx_seq_one_letter_code
_entity_poly.pdbx_strand_id
1 'polypeptide(L)'
;MTPTPWALGIEDRVRALLSSGETAENYYLESIGHLARTRMRSEVARAHLLYGEWLRRQGRRTDARAQLRTAHEMLDVIGMRAFAERARRELVATGETVVMHNVKTLTMLTVQETSIARLARDGLTNPEIGTQLFLSPRTVEWHLRKIFTKLGIASRRELHAALAQLGRDDEPTLPRT
;
A
#
# COMPACT_ATOMS: atom_id res chain seq x y z
N MET A 1 29.08 -1.23 -24.21
CA MET A 1 28.31 -1.72 -23.05
C MET A 1 26.84 -1.32 -23.23
N THR A 2 25.94 -2.28 -23.22
CA THR A 2 24.49 -1.98 -23.33
C THR A 2 23.98 -1.53 -21.94
N PRO A 3 23.30 -0.38 -21.84
CA PRO A 3 22.79 0.08 -20.55
C PRO A 3 21.74 -0.91 -19.99
N THR A 4 21.73 -1.06 -18.68
CA THR A 4 20.76 -1.95 -18.01
C THR A 4 19.37 -1.35 -18.01
N PRO A 5 18.28 -2.16 -17.99
CA PRO A 5 16.93 -1.63 -17.88
C PRO A 5 16.73 -0.70 -16.67
N TRP A 6 17.42 -0.96 -15.57
CA TRP A 6 17.40 -0.08 -14.41
C TRP A 6 18.00 1.30 -14.73
N ALA A 7 19.17 1.34 -15.35
CA ALA A 7 19.85 2.59 -15.69
C ALA A 7 19.01 3.43 -16.66
N LEU A 8 18.45 2.78 -17.72
CA LEU A 8 17.55 3.43 -18.66
C LEU A 8 16.32 4.00 -17.96
N GLY A 9 15.67 3.23 -17.11
CA GLY A 9 14.47 3.70 -16.42
C GLY A 9 14.72 4.84 -15.44
N ILE A 10 15.89 4.88 -14.79
CA ILE A 10 16.28 6.05 -13.96
C ILE A 10 16.56 7.26 -14.83
N GLU A 11 17.29 7.09 -15.94
CA GLU A 11 17.60 8.16 -16.89
C GLU A 11 16.33 8.77 -17.47
N ASP A 12 15.39 7.95 -17.95
CA ASP A 12 14.12 8.42 -18.49
C ASP A 12 13.30 9.19 -17.44
N ARG A 13 13.28 8.71 -16.19
CA ARG A 13 12.63 9.44 -15.11
C ARG A 13 13.22 10.83 -14.87
N VAL A 14 14.53 10.96 -14.94
CA VAL A 14 15.21 12.27 -14.82
C VAL A 14 14.87 13.14 -16.02
N ARG A 15 14.90 12.59 -17.24
CA ARG A 15 14.51 13.32 -18.46
C ARG A 15 13.06 13.78 -18.40
N ALA A 16 12.15 12.93 -17.91
CA ALA A 16 10.75 13.30 -17.70
C ALA A 16 10.58 14.51 -16.79
N LEU A 17 11.33 14.55 -15.68
CA LEU A 17 11.31 15.68 -14.73
C LEU A 17 11.82 16.99 -15.32
N LEU A 18 12.71 16.92 -16.32
CA LEU A 18 13.33 18.07 -16.99
C LEU A 18 12.59 18.48 -18.28
N SER A 19 11.64 17.69 -18.73
CA SER A 19 10.88 17.90 -19.96
C SER A 19 9.47 18.42 -19.66
N SER A 20 8.74 18.81 -20.71
CA SER A 20 7.35 19.26 -20.61
C SER A 20 6.50 18.65 -21.73
N GLY A 21 5.17 18.71 -21.59
CA GLY A 21 4.22 18.25 -22.58
C GLY A 21 4.39 16.75 -22.91
N GLU A 22 4.15 16.40 -24.16
CA GLU A 22 4.18 15.01 -24.66
C GLU A 22 5.55 14.33 -24.45
N THR A 23 6.63 15.08 -24.58
CA THR A 23 7.99 14.57 -24.36
C THR A 23 8.19 14.08 -22.92
N ALA A 24 7.68 14.82 -21.94
CA ALA A 24 7.73 14.41 -20.54
C ALA A 24 6.90 13.13 -20.31
N GLU A 25 5.70 13.05 -20.90
CA GLU A 25 4.83 11.89 -20.79
C GLU A 25 5.50 10.63 -21.35
N ASN A 26 6.08 10.72 -22.55
CA ASN A 26 6.77 9.61 -23.17
C ASN A 26 7.90 9.07 -22.27
N TYR A 27 8.71 9.96 -21.71
CA TYR A 27 9.77 9.55 -20.78
C TYR A 27 9.24 8.92 -19.49
N TYR A 28 8.11 9.36 -18.92
CA TYR A 28 7.48 8.68 -17.79
C TYR A 28 7.06 7.26 -18.14
N LEU A 29 6.44 7.08 -19.30
CA LEU A 29 6.01 5.76 -19.77
C LEU A 29 7.20 4.83 -20.05
N GLU A 30 8.25 5.32 -20.70
CA GLU A 30 9.49 4.58 -20.95
C GLU A 30 10.16 4.18 -19.64
N SER A 31 10.26 5.12 -18.69
CA SER A 31 10.80 4.85 -17.36
C SER A 31 10.07 3.71 -16.66
N ILE A 32 8.74 3.75 -16.63
CA ILE A 32 7.92 2.69 -16.04
C ILE A 32 8.16 1.37 -16.78
N GLY A 33 8.17 1.39 -18.11
CA GLY A 33 8.40 0.21 -18.94
C GLY A 33 9.78 -0.44 -18.71
N HIS A 34 10.84 0.36 -18.60
CA HIS A 34 12.18 -0.14 -18.31
C HIS A 34 12.29 -0.68 -16.87
N LEU A 35 11.78 0.05 -15.89
CA LEU A 35 11.83 -0.35 -14.48
C LEU A 35 10.98 -1.59 -14.19
N ALA A 36 9.82 -1.75 -14.86
CA ALA A 36 8.97 -2.92 -14.71
C ALA A 36 9.67 -4.24 -15.12
N ARG A 37 10.69 -4.16 -15.97
CA ARG A 37 11.53 -5.31 -16.37
C ARG A 37 12.59 -5.67 -15.32
N THR A 38 12.64 -4.94 -14.22
CA THR A 38 13.58 -5.14 -13.12
C THR A 38 12.88 -5.72 -11.90
N ARG A 39 13.65 -6.22 -10.92
CA ARG A 39 13.11 -6.61 -9.61
C ARG A 39 13.01 -5.43 -8.63
N MET A 40 13.30 -4.22 -9.08
CA MET A 40 13.37 -3.00 -8.25
C MET A 40 11.98 -2.38 -8.06
N ARG A 41 11.10 -3.06 -7.35
CA ARG A 41 9.71 -2.63 -7.13
C ARG A 41 9.57 -1.22 -6.56
N SER A 42 10.51 -0.81 -5.71
CA SER A 42 10.54 0.55 -5.15
C SER A 42 10.72 1.63 -6.22
N GLU A 43 11.55 1.36 -7.22
CA GLU A 43 11.79 2.33 -8.30
C GLU A 43 10.61 2.40 -9.27
N VAL A 44 9.94 1.27 -9.55
CA VAL A 44 8.68 1.24 -10.31
C VAL A 44 7.62 2.07 -9.60
N ALA A 45 7.42 1.85 -8.31
CA ALA A 45 6.44 2.59 -7.52
C ALA A 45 6.71 4.11 -7.49
N ARG A 46 7.99 4.50 -7.40
CA ARG A 46 8.40 5.91 -7.47
C ARG A 46 8.16 6.53 -8.86
N ALA A 47 8.33 5.75 -9.93
CA ALA A 47 8.05 6.23 -11.29
C ALA A 47 6.54 6.49 -11.46
N HIS A 48 5.68 5.57 -11.01
CA HIS A 48 4.22 5.77 -10.99
C HIS A 48 3.82 6.99 -10.15
N LEU A 49 4.43 7.19 -8.98
CA LEU A 49 4.16 8.36 -8.12
C LEU A 49 4.45 9.66 -8.86
N LEU A 50 5.65 9.80 -9.42
CA LEU A 50 6.07 11.03 -10.11
C LEU A 50 5.25 11.29 -11.38
N TYR A 51 4.90 10.24 -12.12
CA TYR A 51 4.03 10.36 -13.28
C TYR A 51 2.62 10.80 -12.88
N GLY A 52 2.06 10.22 -11.83
CA GLY A 52 0.76 10.62 -11.31
C GLY A 52 0.73 12.08 -10.82
N GLU A 53 1.78 12.54 -10.15
CA GLU A 53 1.93 13.95 -9.75
C GLU A 53 2.00 14.89 -10.95
N TRP A 54 2.75 14.48 -11.98
CA TRP A 54 2.84 15.25 -13.22
C TRP A 54 1.48 15.33 -13.93
N LEU A 55 0.77 14.22 -14.10
CA LEU A 55 -0.58 14.17 -14.69
C LEU A 55 -1.56 15.08 -13.95
N ARG A 56 -1.51 15.09 -12.62
CA ARG A 56 -2.35 15.98 -11.81
C ARG A 56 -2.06 17.46 -12.12
N ARG A 57 -0.78 17.84 -12.23
CA ARG A 57 -0.38 19.21 -12.61
C ARG A 57 -0.84 19.58 -14.02
N GLN A 58 -0.96 18.61 -14.94
CA GLN A 58 -1.53 18.81 -16.28
C GLN A 58 -3.08 18.85 -16.28
N GLY A 59 -3.73 18.75 -15.11
CA GLY A 59 -5.20 18.71 -15.02
C GLY A 59 -5.84 17.37 -15.38
N ARG A 60 -5.07 16.36 -15.76
CA ARG A 60 -5.51 15.01 -16.15
C ARG A 60 -5.80 14.16 -14.91
N ARG A 61 -6.84 14.54 -14.15
CA ARG A 61 -7.14 13.97 -12.83
C ARG A 61 -7.45 12.48 -12.85
N THR A 62 -8.15 12.00 -13.88
CA THR A 62 -8.51 10.57 -14.00
C THR A 62 -7.27 9.70 -14.18
N ASP A 63 -6.39 10.10 -15.08
CA ASP A 63 -5.15 9.37 -15.37
C ASP A 63 -4.20 9.44 -14.18
N ALA A 64 -4.12 10.61 -13.54
CA ALA A 64 -3.34 10.80 -12.30
C ALA A 64 -3.79 9.83 -11.20
N ARG A 65 -5.09 9.65 -11.00
CA ARG A 65 -5.64 8.70 -10.00
C ARG A 65 -5.18 7.28 -10.26
N ALA A 66 -5.21 6.83 -11.50
CA ALA A 66 -4.77 5.47 -11.85
C ALA A 66 -3.30 5.25 -11.43
N GLN A 67 -2.42 6.19 -11.79
CA GLN A 67 -1.00 6.10 -11.48
C GLN A 67 -0.71 6.21 -9.97
N LEU A 68 -1.39 7.13 -9.29
CA LEU A 68 -1.20 7.36 -7.85
C LEU A 68 -1.73 6.20 -7.00
N ARG A 69 -2.81 5.52 -7.41
CA ARG A 69 -3.27 4.30 -6.73
C ARG A 69 -2.24 3.19 -6.85
N THR A 70 -1.76 2.92 -8.09
CA THR A 70 -0.70 1.93 -8.31
C THR A 70 0.53 2.22 -7.46
N ALA A 71 0.97 3.49 -7.42
CA ALA A 71 2.09 3.91 -6.58
C ALA A 71 1.82 3.66 -5.09
N HIS A 72 0.65 4.07 -4.59
CA HIS A 72 0.28 3.92 -3.19
C HIS A 72 0.25 2.45 -2.77
N GLU A 73 -0.42 1.59 -3.53
CA GLU A 73 -0.51 0.15 -3.27
C GLU A 73 0.88 -0.51 -3.24
N MET A 74 1.72 -0.22 -4.23
CA MET A 74 3.07 -0.77 -4.29
C MET A 74 3.94 -0.30 -3.12
N LEU A 75 3.89 0.99 -2.79
CA LEU A 75 4.69 1.59 -1.71
C LEU A 75 4.23 1.11 -0.34
N ASP A 76 2.94 0.88 -0.14
CA ASP A 76 2.39 0.34 1.10
C ASP A 76 2.83 -1.11 1.30
N VAL A 77 2.73 -1.96 0.26
CA VAL A 77 3.20 -3.35 0.29
C VAL A 77 4.70 -3.45 0.60
N ILE A 78 5.51 -2.56 0.03
CA ILE A 78 6.96 -2.53 0.26
C ILE A 78 7.30 -1.97 1.66
N GLY A 79 6.37 -1.27 2.30
CA GLY A 79 6.58 -0.62 3.60
C GLY A 79 7.25 0.75 3.51
N MET A 80 7.28 1.38 2.34
CA MET A 80 7.82 2.74 2.13
C MET A 80 6.80 3.81 2.53
N ARG A 81 6.48 3.89 3.82
CA ARG A 81 5.35 4.67 4.38
C ARG A 81 5.34 6.14 3.99
N ALA A 82 6.50 6.80 4.02
CA ALA A 82 6.56 8.23 3.67
C ALA A 82 6.14 8.49 2.23
N PHE A 83 6.53 7.62 1.30
CA PHE A 83 6.14 7.71 -0.10
C PHE A 83 4.70 7.26 -0.33
N ALA A 84 4.21 6.23 0.37
CA ALA A 84 2.81 5.81 0.33
C ALA A 84 1.89 6.94 0.81
N GLU A 85 2.26 7.61 1.89
CA GLU A 85 1.51 8.77 2.41
C GLU A 85 1.57 9.98 1.44
N ARG A 86 2.68 10.18 0.73
CA ARG A 86 2.77 11.18 -0.34
C ARG A 86 1.80 10.86 -1.48
N ALA A 87 1.78 9.60 -1.95
CA ALA A 87 0.85 9.15 -2.99
C ALA A 87 -0.62 9.34 -2.56
N ARG A 88 -0.94 9.03 -1.30
CA ARG A 88 -2.27 9.23 -0.73
C ARG A 88 -2.69 10.70 -0.73
N ARG A 89 -1.81 11.60 -0.32
CA ARG A 89 -2.09 13.05 -0.34
C ARG A 89 -2.34 13.57 -1.74
N GLU A 90 -1.57 13.08 -2.71
CA GLU A 90 -1.75 13.43 -4.12
C GLU A 90 -3.09 12.91 -4.68
N LEU A 91 -3.54 11.72 -4.27
CA LEU A 91 -4.86 11.18 -4.59
C LEU A 91 -5.98 12.09 -4.07
N VAL A 92 -5.91 12.48 -2.81
CA VAL A 92 -6.87 13.43 -2.22
C VAL A 92 -6.89 14.76 -3.00
N ALA A 93 -5.73 15.26 -3.40
CA ALA A 93 -5.61 16.49 -4.18
C ALA A 93 -6.22 16.38 -5.59
N THR A 94 -6.44 15.18 -6.13
CA THR A 94 -7.21 14.99 -7.38
C THR A 94 -8.72 15.17 -7.21
N GLY A 95 -9.20 15.39 -5.98
CA GLY A 95 -10.63 15.40 -5.64
C GLY A 95 -11.18 13.97 -5.52
N GLU A 96 -10.33 12.95 -5.47
CA GLU A 96 -10.75 11.62 -5.07
C GLU A 96 -11.06 11.70 -3.58
N THR A 97 -12.35 11.51 -3.24
CA THR A 97 -12.69 11.12 -1.88
C THR A 97 -12.04 9.74 -1.74
N VAL A 98 -10.89 9.70 -1.05
CA VAL A 98 -10.36 8.43 -0.57
C VAL A 98 -11.38 7.97 0.48
N VAL A 99 -12.52 7.48 0.00
CA VAL A 99 -13.27 6.48 0.74
C VAL A 99 -12.19 5.43 0.93
N MET A 100 -11.70 5.34 2.14
CA MET A 100 -10.85 4.24 2.54
C MET A 100 -11.54 3.01 1.95
N HIS A 101 -11.00 2.47 0.86
CA HIS A 101 -11.39 1.17 0.37
C HIS A 101 -10.83 0.19 1.39
N ASN A 102 -11.44 0.24 2.56
CA ASN A 102 -11.28 -0.68 3.66
C ASN A 102 -11.68 -2.11 3.28
N VAL A 103 -12.16 -2.32 2.06
CA VAL A 103 -12.66 -3.61 1.62
C VAL A 103 -11.55 -4.53 1.11
N LYS A 104 -10.37 -4.01 0.69
CA LYS A 104 -9.22 -4.86 0.31
C LYS A 104 -8.03 -4.77 1.28
N THR A 105 -7.95 -3.73 2.08
CA THR A 105 -6.92 -3.61 3.13
C THR A 105 -7.30 -4.37 4.40
N LEU A 106 -8.58 -4.75 4.53
CA LEU A 106 -9.10 -5.57 5.63
C LEU A 106 -8.67 -7.05 5.54
N THR A 107 -8.22 -7.53 4.38
CA THR A 107 -7.92 -8.94 4.17
C THR A 107 -6.47 -9.34 4.43
N MET A 108 -5.56 -8.42 4.82
CA MET A 108 -4.18 -8.82 5.09
C MET A 108 -3.61 -8.21 6.36
N LEU A 109 -4.02 -8.76 7.48
CA LEU A 109 -3.14 -8.76 8.65
C LEU A 109 -1.87 -9.53 8.28
N THR A 110 -0.70 -8.96 8.54
CA THR A 110 0.54 -9.74 8.42
C THR A 110 0.48 -10.95 9.36
N VAL A 111 1.30 -11.97 9.11
CA VAL A 111 1.38 -13.17 9.97
C VAL A 111 1.55 -12.76 11.44
N GLN A 112 2.40 -11.78 11.72
CA GLN A 112 2.62 -11.26 13.08
C GLN A 112 1.39 -10.53 13.63
N GLU A 113 0.73 -9.68 12.83
CA GLU A 113 -0.50 -9.01 13.24
C GLU A 113 -1.64 -10.00 13.48
N THR A 114 -1.74 -11.05 12.67
CA THR A 114 -2.72 -12.14 12.87
C THR A 114 -2.47 -12.86 14.18
N SER A 115 -1.21 -13.17 14.50
CA SER A 115 -0.85 -13.82 15.77
C SER A 115 -1.19 -12.93 16.96
N ILE A 116 -0.86 -11.65 16.92
CA ILE A 116 -1.19 -10.68 17.97
C ILE A 116 -2.72 -10.55 18.11
N ALA A 117 -3.45 -10.44 16.99
CA ALA A 117 -4.91 -10.30 17.00
C ALA A 117 -5.61 -11.51 17.60
N ARG A 118 -5.14 -12.74 17.28
CA ARG A 118 -5.66 -13.98 17.87
C ARG A 118 -5.45 -14.05 19.37
N LEU A 119 -4.22 -13.83 19.83
CA LEU A 119 -3.91 -13.83 21.26
C LEU A 119 -4.70 -12.75 22.01
N ALA A 120 -4.85 -11.58 21.39
CA ALA A 120 -5.66 -10.51 21.96
C ALA A 120 -7.16 -10.87 22.02
N ARG A 121 -7.72 -11.52 20.99
CA ARG A 121 -9.07 -12.05 20.98
C ARG A 121 -9.28 -13.07 22.08
N ASP A 122 -8.29 -13.91 22.32
CA ASP A 122 -8.32 -14.98 23.32
C ASP A 122 -8.13 -14.46 24.77
N GLY A 123 -8.07 -13.14 24.93
CA GLY A 123 -8.10 -12.46 26.22
C GLY A 123 -6.74 -12.14 26.84
N LEU A 124 -5.62 -12.50 26.19
CA LEU A 124 -4.28 -12.24 26.73
C LEU A 124 -3.99 -10.74 26.81
N THR A 125 -3.38 -10.31 27.89
CA THR A 125 -2.92 -8.92 28.07
C THR A 125 -1.71 -8.61 27.18
N ASN A 126 -1.39 -7.33 26.98
CA ASN A 126 -0.22 -6.93 26.20
C ASN A 126 1.11 -7.48 26.73
N PRO A 127 1.35 -7.54 28.06
CA PRO A 127 2.54 -8.23 28.60
C PRO A 127 2.58 -9.72 28.26
N GLU A 128 1.47 -10.44 28.38
CA GLU A 128 1.40 -11.88 28.09
C GLU A 128 1.64 -12.16 26.60
N ILE A 129 1.04 -11.38 25.70
CA ILE A 129 1.29 -11.45 24.26
C ILE A 129 2.77 -11.14 23.98
N GLY A 130 3.32 -10.12 24.65
CA GLY A 130 4.72 -9.75 24.51
C GLY A 130 5.65 -10.89 24.91
N THR A 131 5.34 -11.58 26.02
CA THR A 131 6.12 -12.74 26.47
C THR A 131 6.09 -13.88 25.45
N GLN A 132 4.89 -14.20 24.88
CA GLN A 132 4.74 -15.28 23.92
C GLN A 132 5.41 -15.00 22.57
N LEU A 133 5.42 -13.75 22.13
CA LEU A 133 5.92 -13.35 20.81
C LEU A 133 7.30 -12.67 20.88
N PHE A 134 7.94 -12.65 22.04
CA PHE A 134 9.24 -11.98 22.28
C PHE A 134 9.20 -10.48 21.90
N LEU A 135 8.11 -9.79 22.24
CA LEU A 135 7.89 -8.38 21.99
C LEU A 135 7.73 -7.60 23.31
N SER A 136 8.07 -6.33 23.27
CA SER A 136 7.74 -5.45 24.41
C SER A 136 6.23 -5.20 24.48
N PRO A 137 5.62 -5.00 25.66
CA PRO A 137 4.21 -4.65 25.80
C PRO A 137 3.82 -3.40 25.00
N ARG A 138 4.74 -2.44 24.87
CA ARG A 138 4.57 -1.22 24.08
C ARG A 138 4.55 -1.51 22.58
N THR A 139 5.34 -2.48 22.11
CA THR A 139 5.32 -2.94 20.71
C THR A 139 4.00 -3.63 20.40
N VAL A 140 3.49 -4.46 21.33
CA VAL A 140 2.18 -5.11 21.18
C VAL A 140 1.06 -4.06 21.09
N GLU A 141 1.07 -3.05 21.94
CA GLU A 141 0.11 -1.95 21.91
C GLU A 141 0.13 -1.23 20.57
N TRP A 142 1.30 -0.94 20.04
CA TRP A 142 1.45 -0.30 18.74
C TRP A 142 0.87 -1.16 17.60
N HIS A 143 1.15 -2.47 17.62
CA HIS A 143 0.55 -3.40 16.65
C HIS A 143 -0.97 -3.46 16.79
N LEU A 144 -1.52 -3.51 18.00
CA LEU A 144 -2.97 -3.54 18.23
C LEU A 144 -3.66 -2.28 17.69
N ARG A 145 -3.09 -1.09 17.88
CA ARG A 145 -3.62 0.14 17.26
C ARG A 145 -3.70 0.05 15.74
N LYS A 146 -2.66 -0.53 15.11
CA LYS A 146 -2.65 -0.75 13.64
C LYS A 146 -3.69 -1.78 13.22
N ILE A 147 -3.81 -2.89 13.96
CA ILE A 147 -4.79 -3.94 13.72
C ILE A 147 -6.20 -3.35 13.84
N PHE A 148 -6.49 -2.55 14.87
CA PHE A 148 -7.80 -1.91 15.03
C PHE A 148 -8.13 -0.98 13.87
N THR A 149 -7.17 -0.18 13.42
CA THR A 149 -7.33 0.67 12.23
C THR A 149 -7.59 -0.16 10.97
N LYS A 150 -6.87 -1.27 10.79
CA LYS A 150 -7.03 -2.18 9.65
C LYS A 150 -8.39 -2.89 9.66
N LEU A 151 -8.85 -3.30 10.83
CA LEU A 151 -10.12 -4.00 11.01
C LEU A 151 -11.33 -3.04 11.13
N GLY A 152 -11.10 -1.73 11.15
CA GLY A 152 -12.18 -0.74 11.31
C GLY A 152 -12.89 -0.83 12.67
N ILE A 153 -12.20 -1.28 13.71
CA ILE A 153 -12.75 -1.45 15.06
C ILE A 153 -12.16 -0.42 16.03
N ALA A 154 -12.91 -0.06 17.05
CA ALA A 154 -12.49 0.92 18.04
C ALA A 154 -11.94 0.29 19.32
N SER A 155 -12.20 -0.99 19.56
CA SER A 155 -11.86 -1.63 20.81
C SER A 155 -11.47 -3.11 20.65
N ARG A 156 -10.72 -3.60 21.65
CA ARG A 156 -10.33 -5.01 21.74
C ARG A 156 -11.51 -5.98 21.80
N ARG A 157 -12.66 -5.54 22.35
CA ARG A 157 -13.88 -6.36 22.46
C ARG A 157 -14.45 -6.72 21.11
N GLU A 158 -14.22 -5.88 20.11
CA GLU A 158 -14.72 -6.07 18.75
C GLU A 158 -13.86 -7.04 17.92
N LEU A 159 -12.66 -7.42 18.41
CA LEU A 159 -11.76 -8.34 17.71
C LEU A 159 -12.40 -9.70 17.39
N HIS A 160 -13.23 -10.22 18.29
CA HIS A 160 -13.88 -11.51 18.10
C HIS A 160 -14.82 -11.48 16.87
N ALA A 161 -15.67 -10.47 16.79
CA ALA A 161 -16.59 -10.29 15.67
C ALA A 161 -15.87 -9.99 14.36
N ALA A 162 -14.87 -9.12 14.41
CA ALA A 162 -14.08 -8.73 13.24
C ALA A 162 -13.30 -9.90 12.64
N LEU A 163 -12.64 -10.72 13.46
CA LEU A 163 -11.90 -11.89 13.00
C LEU A 163 -12.82 -13.03 12.52
N ALA A 164 -14.03 -13.16 13.08
CA ALA A 164 -15.02 -14.12 12.62
C ALA A 164 -15.56 -13.77 11.21
N GLN A 165 -15.66 -12.49 10.88
CA GLN A 165 -16.04 -12.03 9.54
C GLN A 165 -14.97 -12.36 8.50
N LEU A 166 -13.69 -12.16 8.84
CA LEU A 166 -12.57 -12.49 7.96
C LEU A 166 -12.50 -14.00 7.62
N GLY A 167 -12.85 -14.87 8.55
CA GLY A 167 -12.83 -16.32 8.32
C GLY A 167 -13.98 -16.84 7.46
N ARG A 168 -15.02 -16.04 7.20
CA ARG A 168 -16.16 -16.44 6.35
C ARG A 168 -15.95 -16.08 4.88
N ASP A 169 -15.11 -15.09 4.61
CA ASP A 169 -14.82 -14.64 3.24
C ASP A 169 -13.79 -15.56 2.52
N ASP A 170 -13.13 -16.45 3.26
CA ASP A 170 -12.15 -17.41 2.72
C ASP A 170 -12.75 -18.76 2.32
N GLU A 171 -14.08 -18.96 2.48
CA GLU A 171 -14.73 -20.21 2.08
C GLU A 171 -15.21 -20.10 0.63
N PRO A 172 -14.59 -20.83 -0.33
CA PRO A 172 -15.01 -20.80 -1.73
C PRO A 172 -16.44 -21.33 -1.82
N THR A 173 -17.37 -20.50 -2.24
CA THR A 173 -18.74 -20.89 -2.57
C THR A 173 -18.70 -21.92 -3.69
N LEU A 174 -18.78 -23.20 -3.34
CA LEU A 174 -19.00 -24.27 -4.32
C LEU A 174 -20.37 -24.08 -4.95
N PRO A 175 -20.50 -24.10 -6.29
CA PRO A 175 -21.78 -24.02 -6.93
C PRO A 175 -22.57 -25.29 -6.61
N ARG A 176 -23.77 -25.11 -6.09
CA ARG A 176 -24.73 -26.20 -5.93
C ARG A 176 -25.17 -26.68 -7.32
N THR A 177 -24.81 -27.91 -7.64
CA THR A 177 -25.41 -28.69 -8.72
C THR A 177 -26.87 -28.97 -8.45
#